data_557591ce6b54b019058d3b2d2d81418a
#
_entry.id   557591ce6b54b019058d3b2d2d81418a
#
_cell.length_a   1.000
_cell.length_b   1.000
_cell.length_c   1.000
_cell.angle_alpha   90.00
_cell.angle_beta   90.00
_cell.angle_gamma   90.00
#
_symmetry.space_group_name_H-M   'P 1'
#
loop_
_entity.id
_entity.type
_entity.pdbx_description
1 polymer ?
#
loop_
_entity_poly.entity_id
_entity_poly.type
_entity_poly.pdbx_seq_one_letter_code
_entity_poly.pdbx_strand_id
1 'polypeptide(L)'
;MDKAKRTKLESSDWRIGSAAEFLELSGEEAAYVELKLVLSEELKQRRQDQGLSQVELAEKLGSSQSRVAKMEATDPSVSVDLLIRGLLATGASRKEIASAMARPTRRRPRKATTRGNTR
;
A
#
# COMPACT_ATOMS: atom_id res chain seq x y z
N MET A 1 -22.65 3.20 -17.98
CA MET A 1 -22.51 3.85 -17.16
C MET A 1 -22.01 4.89 -17.52
N ASP A 2 -22.25 5.49 -17.08
CA ASP A 2 -21.80 6.49 -17.55
C ASP A 2 -21.05 7.24 -16.60
N LYS A 3 -20.45 8.25 -17.00
CA LYS A 3 -19.72 9.00 -16.19
C LYS A 3 -20.45 9.58 -15.10
N ALA A 4 -21.60 9.99 -15.31
CA ALA A 4 -22.37 10.59 -14.27
C ALA A 4 -22.56 9.64 -13.15
N LYS A 5 -22.87 8.45 -13.44
CA LYS A 5 -23.06 7.49 -12.46
C LYS A 5 -21.78 7.25 -11.70
N ARG A 6 -20.71 7.15 -12.39
CA ARG A 6 -19.50 6.93 -11.77
C ARG A 6 -19.16 8.03 -10.84
N THR A 7 -19.34 9.24 -11.27
CA THR A 7 -19.03 10.35 -10.45
C THR A 7 -19.85 10.36 -9.20
N LYS A 8 -21.10 10.00 -9.31
CA LYS A 8 -21.93 9.95 -8.19
C LYS A 8 -21.42 8.95 -7.19
N LEU A 9 -21.03 7.83 -7.61
CA LEU A 9 -20.55 6.84 -6.71
C LEU A 9 -19.31 7.35 -6.03
N GLU A 10 -18.44 7.93 -6.73
CA GLU A 10 -17.26 8.45 -6.17
C GLU A 10 -17.50 9.49 -5.14
N SER A 11 -18.48 10.30 -5.36
CA SER A 11 -18.68 11.34 -4.41
C SER A 11 -19.46 10.88 -3.20
N SER A 12 -20.16 9.83 -3.28
CA SER A 12 -20.95 9.44 -2.15
C SER A 12 -20.20 8.59 -1.18
N ASP A 13 -19.99 7.39 -1.42
CA ASP A 13 -19.35 6.63 -0.45
C ASP A 13 -18.52 5.63 -0.96
N TRP A 14 -18.03 5.84 -2.06
CA TRP A 14 -17.20 4.88 -2.60
C TRP A 14 -16.09 4.57 -1.67
N ARG A 15 -15.90 5.37 -0.70
CA ARG A 15 -14.83 5.11 0.18
C ARG A 15 -15.10 3.87 0.95
N ILE A 16 -16.25 3.40 0.91
CA ILE A 16 -16.53 2.24 1.60
C ILE A 16 -15.70 1.15 1.12
N GLY A 17 -15.34 0.30 1.91
CA GLY A 17 -14.52 -0.79 1.58
C GLY A 17 -14.98 -1.49 0.37
N SER A 18 -16.23 -1.58 0.23
CA SER A 18 -16.69 -2.32 -0.87
C SER A 18 -16.54 -1.54 -2.10
N ALA A 19 -16.05 -0.39 -1.96
CA ALA A 19 -15.89 0.39 -3.11
C ALA A 19 -15.20 -0.36 -4.17
N ALA A 20 -14.26 -1.10 -3.80
CA ALA A 20 -13.50 -1.80 -4.76
C ALA A 20 -14.35 -2.58 -5.65
N GLU A 21 -15.19 -3.32 -5.08
CA GLU A 21 -15.95 -4.12 -5.86
C GLU A 21 -16.93 -3.38 -6.60
N PHE A 22 -17.54 -2.47 -6.01
CA PHE A 22 -18.54 -1.91 -6.73
C PHE A 22 -17.99 -1.06 -7.82
N LEU A 23 -16.81 -0.68 -7.70
CA LEU A 23 -16.30 0.09 -8.71
C LEU A 23 -15.93 -0.77 -9.80
N GLU A 24 -15.90 -2.02 -9.55
CA GLU A 24 -15.52 -2.84 -10.58
C GLU A 24 -14.23 -2.33 -11.04
N LEU A 25 -13.31 -2.08 -10.17
CA LEU A 25 -12.03 -1.64 -10.54
C LEU A 25 -11.51 -2.53 -11.62
N SER A 26 -10.88 -1.97 -12.58
CA SER A 26 -10.33 -2.75 -13.65
C SER A 26 -9.23 -3.58 -13.02
N GLY A 27 -8.80 -4.59 -13.68
CA GLY A 27 -7.73 -5.41 -13.17
C GLY A 27 -6.50 -4.59 -12.89
N GLU A 28 -6.22 -3.61 -13.74
CA GLU A 28 -5.04 -2.81 -13.54
C GLU A 28 -5.17 -1.89 -12.35
N GLU A 29 -6.34 -1.37 -12.07
CA GLU A 29 -6.48 -0.52 -10.90
C GLU A 29 -6.37 -1.33 -9.63
N ALA A 30 -6.92 -2.51 -9.63
CA ALA A 30 -6.85 -3.36 -8.47
C ALA A 30 -5.39 -3.75 -8.22
N ALA A 31 -4.66 -4.04 -9.29
CA ALA A 31 -3.27 -4.40 -9.16
C ALA A 31 -2.46 -3.22 -8.62
N TYR A 32 -2.79 -2.02 -9.06
CA TYR A 32 -2.08 -0.84 -8.60
C TYR A 32 -2.27 -0.65 -7.10
N VAL A 33 -3.49 -0.81 -6.65
CA VAL A 33 -3.78 -0.65 -5.23
C VAL A 33 -3.02 -1.71 -4.43
N GLU A 34 -3.01 -2.92 -4.93
CA GLU A 34 -2.30 -3.96 -4.23
C GLU A 34 -0.81 -3.70 -4.21
N LEU A 35 -0.24 -3.14 -5.27
CA LEU A 35 1.16 -2.81 -5.27
C LEU A 35 1.46 -1.78 -4.20
N LYS A 36 0.59 -0.78 -4.04
CA LYS A 36 0.82 0.20 -3.00
C LYS A 36 0.79 -0.44 -1.63
N LEU A 37 -0.14 -1.36 -1.44
CA LEU A 37 -0.25 -2.02 -0.16
C LEU A 37 0.99 -2.83 0.17
N VAL A 38 1.47 -3.62 -0.76
CA VAL A 38 2.63 -4.42 -0.45
C VAL A 38 3.87 -3.58 -0.25
N LEU A 39 3.99 -2.46 -0.97
CA LEU A 39 5.15 -1.61 -0.78
C LEU A 39 5.08 -0.92 0.58
N SER A 40 3.89 -0.52 1.01
CA SER A 40 3.72 0.09 2.32
C SER A 40 4.06 -0.90 3.41
N GLU A 41 3.61 -2.13 3.25
CA GLU A 41 3.89 -3.16 4.23
C GLU A 41 5.38 -3.45 4.30
N GLU A 42 6.01 -3.48 3.14
CA GLU A 42 7.43 -3.77 3.10
C GLU A 42 8.22 -2.65 3.78
N LEU A 43 7.81 -1.41 3.56
CA LEU A 43 8.50 -0.29 4.17
C LEU A 43 8.39 -0.36 5.69
N LYS A 44 7.20 -0.63 6.17
CA LYS A 44 6.99 -0.72 7.60
C LYS A 44 7.81 -1.86 8.19
N GLN A 45 7.79 -3.01 7.51
CA GLN A 45 8.51 -4.16 8.00
C GLN A 45 10.00 -3.89 8.05
N ARG A 46 10.55 -3.26 7.01
CA ARG A 46 11.97 -3.00 7.00
C ARG A 46 12.33 -2.01 8.11
N ARG A 47 11.47 -1.01 8.34
CA ARG A 47 11.73 -0.06 9.40
C ARG A 47 11.80 -0.80 10.73
N GLN A 48 10.84 -1.66 10.97
CA GLN A 48 10.78 -2.38 12.22
C GLN A 48 11.97 -3.35 12.35
N ASP A 49 12.34 -4.00 11.28
CA ASP A 49 13.46 -4.91 11.31
C ASP A 49 14.77 -4.19 11.62
N GLN A 50 14.85 -2.92 11.25
CA GLN A 50 16.04 -2.15 11.52
C GLN A 50 15.97 -1.45 12.87
N GLY A 51 14.88 -1.66 13.58
CA GLY A 51 14.73 -1.05 14.90
C GLY A 51 14.52 0.45 14.88
N LEU A 52 14.00 0.97 13.78
CA LEU A 52 13.82 2.41 13.66
C LEU A 52 12.41 2.83 14.02
N SER A 53 12.30 3.99 14.63
CA SER A 53 10.99 4.55 14.87
C SER A 53 10.57 5.28 13.59
N GLN A 54 9.33 5.70 13.52
CA GLN A 54 8.90 6.46 12.37
C GLN A 54 9.66 7.79 12.27
N VAL A 55 9.98 8.37 13.41
CA VAL A 55 10.73 9.62 13.41
C VAL A 55 12.13 9.38 12.85
N GLU A 56 12.74 8.28 13.23
CA GLU A 56 14.07 7.99 12.75
C GLU A 56 14.06 7.71 11.25
N LEU A 57 13.05 7.01 10.78
CA LEU A 57 12.97 6.77 9.37
C LEU A 57 12.73 8.08 8.63
N ALA A 58 11.90 8.95 9.19
CA ALA A 58 11.65 10.23 8.58
C ALA A 58 12.95 11.01 8.40
N GLU A 59 13.82 10.93 9.38
CA GLU A 59 15.08 11.62 9.27
C GLU A 59 15.92 11.05 8.15
N LYS A 60 15.91 9.75 8.01
CA LYS A 60 16.66 9.13 6.97
C LYS A 60 16.12 9.54 5.61
N LEU A 61 14.83 9.77 5.51
CA LEU A 61 14.21 10.12 4.25
C LEU A 61 14.21 11.62 3.99
N GLY A 62 14.61 12.40 4.96
CA GLY A 62 14.54 13.84 4.81
C GLY A 62 13.08 14.27 4.80
N SER A 63 12.25 13.64 5.60
CA SER A 63 10.83 13.90 5.57
C SER A 63 10.31 14.06 6.99
N SER A 64 9.00 13.94 7.20
CA SER A 64 8.42 14.10 8.51
C SER A 64 7.83 12.80 9.00
N GLN A 65 7.68 12.70 10.31
CA GLN A 65 7.10 11.51 10.89
C GLN A 65 5.68 11.32 10.38
N SER A 66 4.96 12.42 10.21
CA SER A 66 3.62 12.36 9.71
C SER A 66 3.57 11.76 8.32
N ARG A 67 4.52 12.09 7.48
CA ARG A 67 4.55 11.54 6.15
C ARG A 67 4.90 10.05 6.18
N VAL A 68 5.81 9.65 7.05
CA VAL A 68 6.15 8.25 7.17
C VAL A 68 4.94 7.47 7.65
N ALA A 69 4.18 8.04 8.59
CA ALA A 69 2.99 7.37 9.07
C ALA A 69 2.01 7.15 7.93
N LYS A 70 1.86 8.14 7.04
CA LYS A 70 0.97 8.00 5.93
C LYS A 70 1.47 6.97 4.93
N MET A 71 2.76 6.92 4.74
CA MET A 71 3.34 5.95 3.83
C MET A 71 3.06 4.53 4.31
N GLU A 72 3.19 4.32 5.61
CA GLU A 72 2.97 2.99 6.15
C GLU A 72 1.47 2.64 6.22
N ALA A 73 0.64 3.64 6.26
CA ALA A 73 -0.79 3.41 6.32
C ALA A 73 -1.43 3.32 4.94
N THR A 74 -0.65 3.45 3.90
CA THR A 74 -1.10 3.41 2.53
C THR A 74 -2.14 4.49 2.29
N ASP A 75 -1.84 5.68 2.77
CA ASP A 75 -2.75 6.80 2.60
C ASP A 75 -2.84 7.13 1.13
N PRO A 76 -4.03 7.46 0.63
CA PRO A 76 -4.18 7.77 -0.80
C PRO A 76 -3.28 8.88 -1.30
N SER A 77 -2.83 9.76 -0.43
CA SER A 77 -1.98 10.84 -0.85
C SER A 77 -0.54 10.40 -1.12
N VAL A 78 -0.22 9.17 -0.78
CA VAL A 78 1.13 8.69 -0.96
C VAL A 78 1.24 7.97 -2.30
N SER A 79 2.24 8.33 -3.09
CA SER A 79 2.41 7.71 -4.39
C SER A 79 3.31 6.49 -4.30
N VAL A 80 3.25 5.65 -5.31
CA VAL A 80 4.13 4.50 -5.38
C VAL A 80 5.56 4.99 -5.46
N ASP A 81 5.78 6.10 -6.15
CA ASP A 81 7.12 6.66 -6.27
C ASP A 81 7.71 6.94 -4.90
N LEU A 82 6.91 7.53 -4.03
CA LEU A 82 7.39 7.86 -2.70
C LEU A 82 7.72 6.60 -1.91
N LEU A 83 6.90 5.57 -2.06
CA LEU A 83 7.15 4.33 -1.37
C LEU A 83 8.44 3.67 -1.85
N ILE A 84 8.68 3.70 -3.14
CA ILE A 84 9.89 3.12 -3.67
C ILE A 84 11.10 3.89 -3.18
N ARG A 85 11.02 5.21 -3.14
CA ARG A 85 12.13 5.99 -2.65
C ARG A 85 12.39 5.69 -1.18
N GLY A 86 11.31 5.52 -0.41
CA GLY A 86 11.46 5.17 0.99
C GLY A 86 12.16 3.84 1.16
N LEU A 87 11.78 2.87 0.34
CA LEU A 87 12.41 1.56 0.44
C LEU A 87 13.88 1.63 0.09
N LEU A 88 14.23 2.38 -0.95
CA LEU A 88 15.61 2.49 -1.32
C LEU A 88 16.41 3.15 -0.19
N ALA A 89 15.80 4.12 0.49
CA ALA A 89 16.47 4.79 1.60
C ALA A 89 16.71 3.86 2.77
N THR A 90 15.90 2.80 2.91
CA THR A 90 16.12 1.85 3.99
C THR A 90 17.13 0.79 3.58
N GLY A 91 17.67 0.91 2.38
CA GLY A 91 18.67 -0.05 1.93
C GLY A 91 18.12 -1.20 1.12
N ALA A 92 16.87 -1.15 0.72
CA ALA A 92 16.31 -2.21 -0.09
C ALA A 92 16.95 -2.19 -1.47
N SER A 93 17.28 -3.35 -2.01
CA SER A 93 17.84 -3.41 -3.33
C SER A 93 16.70 -3.51 -4.33
N ARG A 94 17.01 -3.30 -5.59
CA ARG A 94 15.99 -3.40 -6.62
C ARG A 94 15.38 -4.79 -6.61
N LYS A 95 16.21 -5.79 -6.38
CA LYS A 95 15.73 -7.14 -6.34
C LYS A 95 14.78 -7.36 -5.18
N GLU A 96 15.09 -6.77 -4.03
CA GLU A 96 14.22 -6.91 -2.90
C GLU A 96 12.89 -6.20 -3.12
N ILE A 97 12.94 -5.04 -3.77
CA ILE A 97 11.72 -4.34 -4.06
C ILE A 97 10.88 -5.14 -5.05
N ALA A 98 11.53 -5.72 -6.06
CA ALA A 98 10.81 -6.51 -7.04
C ALA A 98 10.16 -7.72 -6.37
N SER A 99 10.86 -8.33 -5.43
CA SER A 99 10.32 -9.48 -4.73
C SER A 99 9.11 -9.08 -3.91
N ALA A 100 9.16 -7.91 -3.29
CA ALA A 100 8.03 -7.43 -2.50
C ALA A 100 6.84 -7.21 -3.41
N MET A 101 7.07 -6.65 -4.58
CA MET A 101 5.98 -6.36 -5.49
C MET A 101 5.33 -7.64 -6.02
N ALA A 102 6.06 -8.71 -6.05
CA ALA A 102 5.55 -9.97 -6.56
C ALA A 102 4.76 -10.77 -5.52
N ARG A 103 4.83 -10.38 -4.26
CA ARG A 103 4.13 -11.10 -3.21
C ARG A 103 2.72 -10.60 -3.01
N PRO A 104 1.81 -11.43 -2.55
CA PRO A 104 0.47 -10.95 -2.23
C PRO A 104 0.58 -10.12 -0.96
N THR A 105 -0.31 -9.18 -0.80
CA THR A 105 -0.27 -8.35 0.36
C THR A 105 -0.70 -9.14 1.57
N ARG A 106 -0.09 -8.84 2.71
CA ARG A 106 -0.45 -9.53 3.93
C ARG A 106 -1.75 -9.00 4.48
N ARG A 107 -2.21 -7.87 4.02
CA ARG A 107 -3.43 -7.33 4.53
C ARG A 107 -4.64 -7.86 3.83
N ARG A 108 -4.47 -8.76 2.86
CA ARG A 108 -5.55 -9.28 2.15
C ARG A 108 -6.46 -9.92 3.11
N PRO A 109 -7.63 -9.63 3.13
CA PRO A 109 -8.59 -10.20 4.07
C PRO A 109 -8.72 -11.67 3.90
N ARG A 110 -8.96 -12.13 4.40
CA ARG A 110 -9.19 -13.17 4.30
C ARG A 110 -9.36 -13.98 3.90
N LYS A 111 -9.36 -13.87 3.68
CA LYS A 111 -9.59 -14.60 3.27
C LYS A 111 -8.95 -15.40 3.20
N ALA A 112 -8.45 -15.26 3.20
CA ALA A 112 -7.84 -15.90 3.11
C ALA A 112 -7.56 -16.79 3.74
N THR A 113 -7.73 -16.71 4.15
CA THR A 113 -7.65 -17.33 4.66
C THR A 113 -7.78 -18.37 4.80
N THR A 114 -7.93 -18.38 4.76
CA THR A 114 -8.23 -19.11 4.91
C THR A 114 -8.02 -20.12 4.78
N ARG A 115 -7.78 -20.27 4.56
CA ARG A 115 -7.70 -21.13 4.39
C ARG A 115 -7.02 -21.77 4.57
N GLY A 116 -6.82 -21.40 4.60
CA GLY A 116 -6.17 -21.83 4.73
C GLY A 116 -5.53 -22.50 5.03
N ASN A 117 -5.63 -22.30 5.09
CA ASN A 117 -5.21 -22.72 5.16
C ASN A 117 -4.77 -23.56 5.40
N THR A 118 -4.76 -23.48 5.40
CA THR A 118 -4.52 -24.05 5.50
C THR A 118 -4.18 -24.91 5.77
N ARG A 119 -3.96 -24.98 5.67
CA ARG A 119 -3.80 -25.56 5.86
C ARG A 119 -3.73 -26.01 6.06
#